data_ac698c836c8a798f5b387cb1a778dd0e
#
_entry.id   ac698c836c8a798f5b387cb1a778dd0e
#
_cell.length_a   1.000
_cell.length_b   1.000
_cell.length_c   1.000
_cell.angle_alpha   90.00
_cell.angle_beta   90.00
_cell.angle_gamma   90.00
#
_symmetry.space_group_name_H-M   'P 1'
#
loop_
_entity.id
_entity.type
_entity.pdbx_description
1 polymer ?
#
loop_
_entity_poly.entity_id
_entity_poly.type
_entity_poly.pdbx_seq_one_letter_code
_entity_poly.pdbx_strand_id
1 'polypeptide(L)'
;MDVIHSAIWVSDVEETLDFYVGALGLEKTNEFVGGDDARNVYVRGESETEIQFKHNPDHDLGEPSTRRFDHLAIEVDDTDGEVERLREETDTELLRGPLDSTGASARVAFITDPDGHVIELVEPREDL
;
A
#
# COMPACT_ATOMS: atom_id res chain seq x y z
N MET A 1 -3.65 8.24 22.95
CA MET A 1 -2.57 8.33 21.94
C MET A 1 -2.83 7.25 20.88
N ASP A 2 -2.79 7.62 19.60
CA ASP A 2 -3.10 6.70 18.52
C ASP A 2 -2.32 7.11 17.25
N VAL A 3 -2.05 6.15 16.37
CA VAL A 3 -1.45 6.43 15.07
C VAL A 3 -2.58 6.76 14.08
N ILE A 4 -2.56 7.98 13.54
CA ILE A 4 -3.64 8.46 12.67
C ILE A 4 -3.33 8.33 11.18
N HIS A 5 -2.06 8.47 10.77
CA HIS A 5 -1.67 8.23 9.39
C HIS A 5 -0.18 7.97 9.24
N SER A 6 0.19 7.40 8.09
CA SER A 6 1.56 7.31 7.58
C SER A 6 1.63 8.07 6.26
N ALA A 7 2.73 8.76 6.00
CA ALA A 7 2.90 9.54 4.77
C ALA A 7 3.98 8.92 3.87
N ILE A 8 3.69 8.85 2.58
CA ILE A 8 4.55 8.23 1.56
C ILE A 8 4.64 9.18 0.36
N TRP A 9 5.85 9.46 -0.10
CA TRP A 9 6.06 10.17 -1.37
C TRP A 9 5.81 9.23 -2.54
N VAL A 10 5.07 9.71 -3.55
CA VAL A 10 4.77 8.93 -4.76
C VAL A 10 5.13 9.72 -6.02
N SER A 11 5.38 9.00 -7.10
CA SER A 11 5.79 9.60 -8.37
C SER A 11 4.62 10.09 -9.21
N ASP A 12 3.45 9.46 -9.06
CA ASP A 12 2.25 9.76 -9.86
C ASP A 12 1.01 9.47 -9.01
N VAL A 13 0.30 10.53 -8.61
CA VAL A 13 -0.87 10.39 -7.73
C VAL A 13 -2.00 9.62 -8.40
N GLU A 14 -2.25 9.86 -9.70
CA GLU A 14 -3.36 9.20 -10.39
C GLU A 14 -3.11 7.69 -10.50
N GLU A 15 -1.89 7.29 -10.85
CA GLU A 15 -1.51 5.88 -10.89
C GLU A 15 -1.58 5.23 -9.50
N THR A 16 -1.13 5.96 -8.48
CA THR A 16 -1.21 5.51 -7.08
C THR A 16 -2.66 5.30 -6.66
N LEU A 17 -3.57 6.24 -6.97
CA LEU A 17 -4.98 6.12 -6.64
C LEU A 17 -5.66 4.99 -7.42
N ASP A 18 -5.30 4.79 -8.69
CA ASP A 18 -5.82 3.66 -9.47
C ASP A 18 -5.49 2.33 -8.80
N PHE A 19 -4.30 2.23 -8.20
CA PHE A 19 -3.90 1.03 -7.47
C PHE A 19 -4.61 0.91 -6.12
N TYR A 20 -4.46 1.90 -5.24
CA TYR A 20 -4.97 1.80 -3.86
C TYR A 20 -6.49 1.90 -3.78
N VAL A 21 -7.11 2.77 -4.54
CA VAL A 21 -8.58 2.93 -4.55
C VAL A 21 -9.20 2.01 -5.58
N GLY A 22 -8.69 2.01 -6.81
CA GLY A 22 -9.27 1.22 -7.89
C GLY A 22 -9.08 -0.27 -7.73
N ALA A 23 -7.85 -0.74 -7.47
CA ALA A 23 -7.55 -2.16 -7.39
C ALA A 23 -7.71 -2.73 -5.99
N LEU A 24 -7.19 -2.06 -4.95
CA LEU A 24 -7.29 -2.54 -3.57
C LEU A 24 -8.63 -2.22 -2.92
N GLY A 25 -9.38 -1.24 -3.43
CA GLY A 25 -10.69 -0.90 -2.90
C GLY A 25 -10.66 -0.01 -1.67
N LEU A 26 -9.55 0.69 -1.39
CA LEU A 26 -9.51 1.66 -0.31
C LEU A 26 -10.33 2.91 -0.68
N GLU A 27 -10.70 3.68 0.33
CA GLU A 27 -11.53 4.88 0.17
C GLU A 27 -10.66 6.13 0.25
N LYS A 28 -10.80 7.03 -0.73
CA LYS A 28 -10.19 8.36 -0.66
C LYS A 28 -10.98 9.21 0.35
N THR A 29 -10.30 9.79 1.34
CA THR A 29 -10.94 10.53 2.42
C THR A 29 -10.68 12.03 2.35
N ASN A 30 -9.56 12.48 1.79
CA ASN A 30 -9.22 13.91 1.76
C ASN A 30 -8.18 14.20 0.67
N GLU A 31 -8.14 15.44 0.25
CA GLU A 31 -7.11 15.94 -0.69
C GLU A 31 -6.89 17.43 -0.47
N PHE A 32 -5.63 17.86 -0.46
CA PHE A 32 -5.29 19.28 -0.43
C PHE A 32 -3.88 19.52 -0.98
N VAL A 33 -3.59 20.78 -1.35
CA VAL A 33 -2.23 21.21 -1.69
C VAL A 33 -1.64 21.91 -0.48
N GLY A 34 -0.49 21.42 0.01
CA GLY A 34 0.18 21.95 1.18
C GLY A 34 0.99 23.20 0.90
N GLY A 35 1.59 23.78 1.97
CA GLY A 35 2.46 24.94 1.86
C GLY A 35 3.77 24.67 1.14
N ASP A 36 4.15 23.39 0.98
CA ASP A 36 5.30 22.92 0.20
C ASP A 36 4.96 22.66 -1.28
N ASP A 37 3.77 23.08 -1.73
CA ASP A 37 3.22 22.83 -3.06
C ASP A 37 3.01 21.36 -3.39
N ALA A 38 3.12 20.46 -2.41
CA ALA A 38 2.83 19.04 -2.59
C ALA A 38 1.32 18.82 -2.62
N ARG A 39 0.89 17.98 -3.54
CA ARG A 39 -0.47 17.43 -3.53
C ARG A 39 -0.51 16.31 -2.51
N ASN A 40 -1.48 16.37 -1.60
CA ASN A 40 -1.66 15.40 -0.53
C ASN A 40 -3.01 14.70 -0.70
N VAL A 41 -3.00 13.37 -0.76
CA VAL A 41 -4.22 12.57 -0.91
C VAL A 41 -4.23 11.50 0.16
N TYR A 42 -5.35 11.39 0.88
CA TYR A 42 -5.51 10.43 1.97
C TYR A 42 -6.45 9.32 1.55
N VAL A 43 -6.09 8.09 1.90
CA VAL A 43 -6.95 6.92 1.71
C VAL A 43 -7.00 6.11 3.01
N ARG A 44 -8.06 5.31 3.18
CA ARG A 44 -8.18 4.38 4.30
C ARG A 44 -8.97 3.15 3.90
N GLY A 45 -8.83 2.10 4.71
CA GLY A 45 -9.69 0.92 4.64
C GLY A 45 -10.87 1.08 5.61
N GLU A 46 -11.23 -0.01 6.30
CA GLU A 46 -12.33 0.00 7.25
C GLU A 46 -11.96 0.64 8.59
N SER A 47 -10.68 0.72 8.92
CA SER A 47 -10.20 1.40 10.12
C SER A 47 -10.07 2.90 9.87
N GLU A 48 -9.86 3.68 10.94
CA GLU A 48 -9.68 5.13 10.84
C GLU A 48 -8.26 5.54 10.47
N THR A 49 -7.30 4.61 10.52
CA THR A 49 -5.91 4.87 10.15
C THR A 49 -5.79 5.11 8.65
N GLU A 50 -5.12 6.19 8.28
CA GLU A 50 -5.01 6.61 6.89
C GLU A 50 -3.59 6.46 6.35
N ILE A 51 -3.49 6.37 5.02
CA ILE A 51 -2.25 6.55 4.28
C ILE A 51 -2.35 7.89 3.59
N GLN A 52 -1.30 8.71 3.74
CA GLN A 52 -1.19 10.00 3.06
C GLN A 52 -0.19 9.86 1.92
N PHE A 53 -0.64 10.07 0.70
CA PHE A 53 0.23 10.11 -0.48
C PHE A 53 0.59 11.54 -0.78
N LYS A 54 1.90 11.80 -0.94
CA LYS A 54 2.42 13.13 -1.26
C LYS A 54 3.07 13.11 -2.63
N HIS A 55 2.76 14.10 -3.45
CA HIS A 55 3.36 14.22 -4.77
C HIS A 55 3.75 15.67 -5.05
N ASN A 56 4.98 15.85 -5.52
CA ASN A 56 5.48 17.11 -6.05
C ASN A 56 6.50 16.74 -7.14
N PRO A 57 6.31 17.18 -8.42
CA PRO A 57 7.24 16.84 -9.50
C PRO A 57 8.69 17.25 -9.22
N ASP A 58 8.88 18.25 -8.36
CA ASP A 58 10.21 18.77 -8.04
C ASP A 58 10.87 18.03 -6.87
N HIS A 59 10.16 17.08 -6.24
CA HIS A 59 10.71 16.31 -5.12
C HIS A 59 11.46 15.08 -5.62
N ASP A 60 12.73 14.94 -5.20
CA ASP A 60 13.52 13.75 -5.52
C ASP A 60 13.15 12.60 -4.58
N LEU A 61 12.62 11.52 -5.15
CA LEU A 61 12.22 10.35 -4.38
C LEU A 61 13.41 9.48 -3.95
N GLY A 62 14.56 9.63 -4.63
CA GLY A 62 15.72 8.77 -4.39
C GLY A 62 15.52 7.34 -4.90
N GLU A 63 16.51 6.49 -4.66
CA GLU A 63 16.47 5.08 -5.08
C GLU A 63 15.65 4.26 -4.09
N PRO A 64 14.78 3.35 -4.57
CA PRO A 64 13.99 2.49 -3.69
C PRO A 64 14.81 1.72 -2.65
N SER A 65 16.00 1.26 -3.03
CA SER A 65 16.89 0.48 -2.16
C SER A 65 17.47 1.26 -0.97
N THR A 66 17.43 2.59 -1.01
CA THR A 66 17.94 3.44 0.07
C THR A 66 16.86 3.86 1.06
N ARG A 67 15.62 3.48 0.81
CA ARG A 67 14.49 3.86 1.65
C ARG A 67 14.49 3.08 2.95
N ARG A 68 14.09 3.76 4.03
CA ARG A 68 13.92 3.11 5.34
C ARG A 68 12.54 2.52 5.53
N PHE A 69 11.61 2.84 4.65
CA PHE A 69 10.27 2.26 4.65
C PHE A 69 10.36 0.81 4.15
N ASP A 70 9.99 -0.16 4.99
CA ASP A 70 10.09 -1.57 4.63
C ASP A 70 8.86 -2.03 3.83
N HIS A 71 7.70 -1.95 4.43
CA HIS A 71 6.47 -2.35 3.74
C HIS A 71 5.24 -1.75 4.42
N LEU A 72 4.14 -1.81 3.68
CA LEU A 72 2.79 -1.51 4.17
C LEU A 72 2.03 -2.83 4.23
N ALA A 73 1.38 -3.13 5.35
CA ALA A 73 0.55 -4.33 5.47
C ALA A 73 -0.92 -3.99 5.27
N ILE A 74 -1.59 -4.81 4.48
CA ILE A 74 -3.03 -4.71 4.18
C ILE A 74 -3.69 -6.03 4.56
N GLU A 75 -4.69 -5.97 5.44
CA GLU A 75 -5.47 -7.15 5.79
C GLU A 75 -6.42 -7.51 4.66
N VAL A 76 -6.44 -8.78 4.30
CA VAL A 76 -7.32 -9.34 3.28
C VAL A 76 -8.00 -10.60 3.81
N ASP A 77 -9.10 -11.00 3.18
CA ASP A 77 -9.84 -12.21 3.56
C ASP A 77 -9.29 -13.46 2.88
N ASP A 78 -8.63 -13.31 1.72
CA ASP A 78 -8.13 -14.42 0.91
C ASP A 78 -6.85 -13.97 0.18
N THR A 79 -5.70 -14.27 0.76
CA THR A 79 -4.42 -13.87 0.19
C THR A 79 -4.20 -14.44 -1.21
N ASP A 80 -4.44 -15.75 -1.41
CA ASP A 80 -4.22 -16.39 -2.71
C ASP A 80 -5.10 -15.79 -3.80
N GLY A 81 -6.39 -15.59 -3.51
CA GLY A 81 -7.34 -15.00 -4.45
C GLY A 81 -6.98 -13.55 -4.79
N GLU A 82 -6.55 -12.76 -3.81
CA GLU A 82 -6.17 -11.37 -4.03
C GLU A 82 -4.90 -11.26 -4.87
N VAL A 83 -3.91 -12.11 -4.65
CA VAL A 83 -2.69 -12.16 -5.47
C VAL A 83 -3.06 -12.45 -6.92
N GLU A 84 -3.89 -13.47 -7.17
CA GLU A 84 -4.31 -13.81 -8.53
C GLU A 84 -5.04 -12.66 -9.20
N ARG A 85 -6.01 -12.06 -8.51
CA ARG A 85 -6.79 -10.94 -9.03
C ARG A 85 -5.93 -9.72 -9.34
N LEU A 86 -5.05 -9.33 -8.41
CA LEU A 86 -4.22 -8.14 -8.57
C LEU A 86 -3.19 -8.31 -9.68
N ARG A 87 -2.66 -9.51 -9.88
CA ARG A 87 -1.73 -9.79 -10.99
C ARG A 87 -2.40 -9.70 -12.35
N GLU A 88 -3.69 -10.00 -12.43
CA GLU A 88 -4.46 -9.88 -13.67
C GLU A 88 -4.87 -8.43 -13.95
N GLU A 89 -5.23 -7.66 -12.92
CA GLU A 89 -5.80 -6.32 -13.04
C GLU A 89 -4.76 -5.19 -12.99
N THR A 90 -3.55 -5.46 -12.48
CA THR A 90 -2.51 -4.44 -12.30
C THR A 90 -1.15 -4.95 -12.79
N ASP A 91 -0.16 -4.04 -12.81
CA ASP A 91 1.22 -4.38 -13.13
C ASP A 91 2.03 -4.81 -11.90
N THR A 92 1.36 -5.16 -10.80
CA THR A 92 2.05 -5.57 -9.58
C THR A 92 2.95 -6.78 -9.81
N GLU A 93 4.09 -6.78 -9.13
CA GLU A 93 4.97 -7.95 -9.09
C GLU A 93 4.72 -8.73 -7.81
N LEU A 94 4.67 -10.06 -7.92
CA LEU A 94 4.65 -10.93 -6.76
C LEU A 94 6.10 -11.17 -6.33
N LEU A 95 6.48 -10.60 -5.18
CA LEU A 95 7.85 -10.71 -4.67
C LEU A 95 8.06 -11.99 -3.87
N ARG A 96 7.04 -12.43 -3.14
CA ARG A 96 7.13 -13.60 -2.28
C ARG A 96 5.74 -14.11 -1.92
N GLY A 97 5.60 -15.44 -1.78
CA GLY A 97 4.36 -16.09 -1.36
C GLY A 97 3.42 -16.36 -2.52
N PRO A 98 2.13 -16.67 -2.24
CA PRO A 98 1.53 -16.81 -0.90
C PRO A 98 2.18 -17.92 -0.07
N LEU A 99 2.33 -17.69 1.22
CA LEU A 99 2.90 -18.66 2.14
C LEU A 99 2.28 -18.52 3.54
N ASP A 100 2.37 -19.59 4.31
CA ASP A 100 1.93 -19.56 5.71
C ASP A 100 3.07 -19.03 6.59
N SER A 101 2.76 -18.03 7.41
CA SER A 101 3.68 -17.46 8.38
C SER A 101 3.19 -17.83 9.78
N THR A 102 3.87 -18.77 10.42
CA THR A 102 3.50 -19.17 11.79
C THR A 102 3.83 -18.06 12.79
N GLY A 103 4.90 -17.29 12.55
CA GLY A 103 5.25 -16.15 13.38
C GLY A 103 4.20 -15.04 13.40
N ALA A 104 3.54 -14.81 12.27
CA ALA A 104 2.48 -13.82 12.15
C ALA A 104 1.07 -14.40 12.33
N SER A 105 0.94 -15.72 12.44
CA SER A 105 -0.35 -16.42 12.46
C SER A 105 -1.23 -15.99 11.27
N ALA A 106 -0.65 -16.03 10.08
CA ALA A 106 -1.30 -15.50 8.88
C ALA A 106 -0.80 -16.19 7.62
N ARG A 107 -1.63 -16.15 6.58
CA ARG A 107 -1.18 -16.44 5.22
C ARG A 107 -0.86 -15.13 4.54
N VAL A 108 0.36 -15.01 4.03
CA VAL A 108 0.89 -13.72 3.56
C VAL A 108 1.41 -13.81 2.13
N ALA A 109 1.45 -12.66 1.46
CA ALA A 109 2.14 -12.49 0.19
C ALA A 109 2.66 -11.06 0.12
N PHE A 110 3.75 -10.88 -0.63
CA PHE A 110 4.39 -9.58 -0.81
C PHE A 110 4.31 -9.20 -2.28
N ILE A 111 3.73 -8.04 -2.55
CA ILE A 111 3.53 -7.49 -3.90
C ILE A 111 4.10 -6.07 -3.96
N THR A 112 4.07 -5.46 -5.14
CA THR A 112 4.52 -4.08 -5.32
C THR A 112 3.35 -3.14 -5.63
N ASP A 113 3.47 -1.88 -5.19
CA ASP A 113 2.63 -0.79 -5.65
C ASP A 113 3.26 -0.13 -6.91
N PRO A 114 2.62 0.89 -7.54
CA PRO A 114 3.18 1.51 -8.76
C PRO A 114 4.57 2.12 -8.61
N ASP A 115 4.97 2.54 -7.42
CA ASP A 115 6.30 3.08 -7.14
C ASP A 115 7.30 2.01 -6.69
N GLY A 116 6.90 0.75 -6.67
CA GLY A 116 7.75 -0.34 -6.20
C GLY A 116 7.80 -0.49 -4.68
N HIS A 117 6.93 0.19 -3.94
CA HIS A 117 6.81 -0.05 -2.51
C HIS A 117 6.28 -1.45 -2.26
N VAL A 118 6.79 -2.08 -1.20
CA VAL A 118 6.37 -3.44 -0.83
C VAL A 118 5.06 -3.36 -0.06
N ILE A 119 4.07 -4.12 -0.52
CA ILE A 119 2.78 -4.30 0.15
C ILE A 119 2.70 -5.75 0.61
N GLU A 120 2.48 -5.95 1.90
CA GLU A 120 2.20 -7.28 2.45
C GLU A 120 0.69 -7.48 2.54
N LEU A 121 0.18 -8.50 1.86
CA LEU A 121 -1.21 -8.93 2.02
C LEU A 121 -1.26 -9.93 3.17
N VAL A 122 -2.11 -9.70 4.14
CA VAL A 122 -2.16 -10.47 5.38
C VAL A 122 -3.56 -11.03 5.59
N GLU A 123 -3.69 -12.35 5.56
CA GLU A 123 -4.92 -13.06 5.91
C GLU A 123 -4.72 -13.69 7.27
N PRO A 124 -5.33 -13.14 8.34
CA PRO A 124 -5.19 -13.74 9.68
C PRO A 124 -5.69 -15.18 9.71
N ARG A 125 -4.94 -16.06 10.34
CA ARG A 125 -5.25 -17.48 10.44
C ARG A 125 -5.08 -17.97 11.87
N GLU A 126 -6.17 -18.44 12.48
CA GLU A 126 -6.15 -18.98 13.85
C GLU A 126 -5.46 -20.34 13.94
N ASP A 127 -5.38 -21.06 12.82
CA ASP A 127 -4.78 -22.40 12.74
C ASP A 127 -3.25 -22.38 12.52
N LEU A 128 -2.67 -21.22 12.46
CA LEU A 128 -1.22 -21.06 12.26
C LEU A 128 -0.51 -20.53 13.50
#